data_70cd15f1cc1ac87771dd198f94f188cd
#
_entry.id   70cd15f1cc1ac87771dd198f94f188cd
#
_cell.length_a   1.000
_cell.length_b   1.000
_cell.length_c   1.000
_cell.angle_alpha   90.00
_cell.angle_beta   90.00
_cell.angle_gamma   90.00
#
_symmetry.space_group_name_H-M   'P 1'
#
loop_
_entity.id
_entity.type
_entity.pdbx_description
1 polymer ?
#
loop_
_entity_poly.entity_id
_entity_poly.type
_entity_poly.pdbx_seq_one_letter_code
_entity_poly.pdbx_strand_id
1 'polypeptide(L)'
;MSRRDFGTTVAAGLTTLGATARPAGQTVSAADARALYTRAISIDALANPGSMNVPWPPKGPLTDAQRANIAKSGITAINATVSADKVEPTVANIALWTGEAARYPTLLSIIRRHDDLARAKAGGQLGIILGFQDTEMLERDLSRLDMFRRLGVLIIQLTYNVRNLLGD
;
A
#
# COMPACT_ATOMS: atom_id res chain seq x y z
N MET A 1 -17.22 -5.90 -34.19
CA MET A 1 -16.39 -4.73 -33.91
C MET A 1 -14.95 -5.06 -34.25
N SER A 2 -14.33 -4.35 -35.22
CA SER A 2 -12.96 -4.62 -35.64
C SER A 2 -11.97 -3.92 -34.67
N ARG A 3 -10.71 -4.42 -34.61
CA ARG A 3 -9.64 -3.79 -33.78
C ARG A 3 -9.36 -2.31 -34.15
N ARG A 4 -9.79 -1.86 -35.33
CA ARG A 4 -9.64 -0.47 -35.77
C ARG A 4 -10.63 0.48 -35.11
N ASP A 5 -11.83 0.01 -34.75
CA ASP A 5 -12.86 0.86 -34.15
C ASP A 5 -12.59 1.17 -32.68
N PHE A 6 -11.86 0.27 -31.98
CA PHE A 6 -11.49 0.50 -30.57
C PHE A 6 -10.44 1.62 -30.40
N GLY A 7 -9.49 1.71 -31.33
CA GLY A 7 -8.44 2.75 -31.27
C GLY A 7 -8.97 4.18 -31.51
N THR A 8 -9.99 4.32 -32.34
CA THR A 8 -10.56 5.63 -32.71
C THR A 8 -11.42 6.21 -31.60
N THR A 9 -12.11 5.37 -30.85
CA THR A 9 -12.99 5.80 -29.74
C THR A 9 -12.19 6.23 -28.49
N VAL A 10 -11.03 5.62 -28.25
CA VAL A 10 -10.14 6.00 -27.12
C VAL A 10 -9.42 7.32 -27.37
N ALA A 11 -9.06 7.63 -28.64
CA ALA A 11 -8.39 8.89 -28.99
C ALA A 11 -9.31 10.11 -28.84
N ALA A 12 -10.61 9.97 -29.07
CA ALA A 12 -11.59 11.05 -28.96
C ALA A 12 -11.94 11.41 -27.49
N GLY A 13 -11.74 10.50 -26.55
CA GLY A 13 -12.03 10.72 -25.11
C GLY A 13 -10.91 11.43 -24.34
N LEU A 14 -9.70 11.49 -24.89
CA LEU A 14 -8.53 12.08 -24.23
C LEU A 14 -8.34 13.58 -24.48
N THR A 15 -9.11 14.18 -25.37
CA THR A 15 -8.95 15.59 -25.76
C THR A 15 -9.73 16.59 -24.87
N THR A 16 -10.48 16.14 -23.90
CA THR A 16 -11.33 17.03 -23.04
C THR A 16 -10.90 17.16 -21.58
N LEU A 17 -9.85 16.44 -21.15
CA LEU A 17 -9.19 16.76 -19.91
C LEU A 17 -8.16 17.85 -20.17
N GLY A 18 -8.56 19.09 -19.97
CA GLY A 18 -7.70 20.28 -20.04
C GLY A 18 -6.53 20.17 -19.07
N ALA A 19 -5.52 19.38 -19.43
CA ALA A 19 -4.20 19.50 -18.85
C ALA A 19 -3.69 20.87 -19.31
N THR A 20 -3.82 21.90 -18.46
CA THR A 20 -3.07 23.14 -18.64
C THR A 20 -1.60 22.71 -18.64
N ALA A 21 -0.99 22.65 -19.83
CA ALA A 21 0.42 22.38 -20.00
C ALA A 21 1.17 23.40 -19.11
N ARG A 22 1.85 22.92 -18.10
CA ARG A 22 2.70 23.76 -17.27
C ARG A 22 3.78 24.35 -18.18
N PRO A 23 4.01 25.66 -18.20
CA PRO A 23 5.05 26.22 -19.07
C PRO A 23 6.38 25.55 -18.74
N ALA A 24 7.07 25.06 -19.77
CA ALA A 24 8.38 24.46 -19.65
C ALA A 24 9.33 25.50 -19.00
N GLY A 25 9.80 25.22 -17.79
CA GLY A 25 10.77 26.10 -17.12
C GLY A 25 10.48 26.51 -15.68
N GLN A 26 9.28 26.23 -15.11
CA GLN A 26 9.08 26.48 -13.69
C GLN A 26 9.69 25.38 -12.83
N THR A 27 10.88 25.61 -12.29
CA THR A 27 11.44 24.76 -11.23
C THR A 27 10.64 24.97 -9.94
N VAL A 28 10.04 23.87 -9.44
CA VAL A 28 9.39 23.90 -8.12
C VAL A 28 10.48 24.04 -7.05
N SER A 29 10.37 25.02 -6.17
CA SER A 29 11.33 25.13 -5.06
C SER A 29 11.23 23.93 -4.12
N ALA A 30 12.34 23.62 -3.41
CA ALA A 30 12.32 22.56 -2.40
C ALA A 30 11.32 22.84 -1.27
N ALA A 31 11.07 24.11 -0.96
CA ALA A 31 10.06 24.53 0.03
C ALA A 31 8.65 24.23 -0.45
N ASP A 32 8.33 24.55 -1.72
CA ASP A 32 7.00 24.28 -2.30
C ASP A 32 6.76 22.76 -2.42
N ALA A 33 7.78 22.01 -2.83
CA ALA A 33 7.70 20.54 -2.91
C ALA A 33 7.43 19.94 -1.52
N ARG A 34 8.12 20.41 -0.49
CA ARG A 34 7.90 19.97 0.89
C ARG A 34 6.52 20.38 1.40
N ALA A 35 6.06 21.58 1.13
CA ALA A 35 4.73 22.05 1.50
C ALA A 35 3.64 21.22 0.83
N LEU A 36 3.81 20.86 -0.45
CA LEU A 36 2.90 19.96 -1.16
C LEU A 36 2.89 18.58 -0.51
N TYR A 37 4.06 17.98 -0.27
CA TYR A 37 4.19 16.66 0.34
C TYR A 37 3.54 16.60 1.73
N THR A 38 3.71 17.67 2.54
CA THR A 38 3.10 17.76 3.86
C THR A 38 1.57 17.77 3.80
N ARG A 39 0.97 18.40 2.77
CA ARG A 39 -0.49 18.45 2.61
C ARG A 39 -1.08 17.22 1.91
N ALA A 40 -0.32 16.62 1.01
CA ALA A 40 -0.79 15.49 0.21
C ALA A 40 -0.96 14.22 1.05
N ILE A 41 -1.93 13.40 0.70
CA ILE A 41 -1.97 12.00 1.11
C ILE A 41 -0.99 11.26 0.21
N SER A 42 0.13 10.82 0.78
CA SER A 42 1.16 10.04 0.08
C SER A 42 1.05 8.57 0.49
N ILE A 43 0.92 7.70 -0.50
CA ILE A 43 0.83 6.26 -0.27
C ILE A 43 1.98 5.59 -1.01
N ASP A 44 2.79 4.80 -0.30
CA ASP A 44 3.73 3.89 -0.93
C ASP A 44 3.00 2.58 -1.23
N ALA A 45 2.97 2.22 -2.52
CA ALA A 45 2.20 1.08 -2.99
C ALA A 45 2.78 -0.28 -2.57
N LEU A 46 4.03 -0.30 -2.11
CA LEU A 46 4.68 -1.50 -1.57
C LEU A 46 5.90 -1.10 -0.74
N ALA A 47 5.75 -1.02 0.56
CA ALA A 47 6.84 -0.67 1.45
C ALA A 47 6.77 -1.43 2.77
N ASN A 48 7.89 -1.44 3.46
CA ASN A 48 7.95 -1.80 4.86
C ASN A 48 8.90 -0.82 5.60
N PRO A 49 8.76 -0.63 6.92
CA PRO A 49 9.62 0.27 7.69
C PRO A 49 11.06 -0.23 7.88
N GLY A 50 11.38 -1.41 7.41
CA GLY A 50 12.73 -1.98 7.44
C GLY A 50 13.60 -1.53 6.27
N SER A 51 14.88 -1.95 6.28
CA SER A 51 15.74 -1.84 5.11
C SER A 51 15.38 -2.90 4.06
N MET A 52 15.60 -2.57 2.78
CA MET A 52 15.44 -3.53 1.69
C MET A 52 16.33 -4.76 1.93
N ASN A 53 15.85 -5.94 1.53
CA ASN A 53 16.52 -7.24 1.68
C ASN A 53 16.62 -7.78 3.13
N VAL A 54 15.88 -7.23 4.06
CA VAL A 54 15.65 -7.90 5.35
C VAL A 54 14.54 -8.92 5.17
N PRO A 55 14.67 -10.15 5.74
CA PRO A 55 13.57 -11.11 5.73
C PRO A 55 12.28 -10.48 6.22
N TRP A 56 11.25 -10.53 5.40
CA TRP A 56 9.95 -9.98 5.71
C TRP A 56 8.94 -11.11 5.92
N PRO A 57 8.02 -10.98 6.84
CA PRO A 57 7.88 -9.89 7.83
C PRO A 57 8.97 -9.95 8.90
N PRO A 58 9.22 -8.83 9.59
CA PRO A 58 10.15 -8.85 10.71
C PRO A 58 9.64 -9.85 11.76
N LYS A 59 10.53 -10.73 12.23
CA LYS A 59 10.19 -11.76 13.22
C LYS A 59 9.99 -11.21 14.63
N GLY A 60 9.69 -9.92 14.78
CA GLY A 60 9.57 -9.28 16.07
C GLY A 60 9.08 -7.85 16.00
N PRO A 61 8.98 -7.18 17.14
CA PRO A 61 8.49 -5.80 17.22
C PRO A 61 9.39 -4.83 16.47
N LEU A 62 8.82 -3.69 16.08
CA LEU A 62 9.56 -2.61 15.44
C LEU A 62 10.69 -2.11 16.35
N THR A 63 11.88 -2.01 15.80
CA THR A 63 13.04 -1.44 16.48
C THR A 63 12.91 0.07 16.64
N ASP A 64 13.70 0.66 17.54
CA ASP A 64 13.76 2.12 17.75
C ASP A 64 14.10 2.86 16.45
N ALA A 65 15.05 2.34 15.67
CA ALA A 65 15.45 2.91 14.40
C ALA A 65 14.30 2.90 13.38
N GLN A 66 13.55 1.81 13.28
CA GLN A 66 12.37 1.71 12.42
C GLN A 66 11.29 2.70 12.83
N ARG A 67 10.99 2.81 14.13
CA ARG A 67 10.03 3.80 14.64
C ARG A 67 10.48 5.25 14.35
N ALA A 68 11.75 5.55 14.52
CA ALA A 68 12.31 6.86 14.19
C ALA A 68 12.21 7.16 12.67
N ASN A 69 12.43 6.17 11.81
CA ASN A 69 12.26 6.32 10.36
C ASN A 69 10.79 6.56 9.99
N ILE A 70 9.86 5.84 10.58
CA ILE A 70 8.41 6.05 10.40
C ILE A 70 8.06 7.50 10.75
N ALA A 71 8.43 7.97 11.94
CA ALA A 71 8.13 9.32 12.41
C ALA A 71 8.69 10.42 11.49
N LYS A 72 9.83 10.17 10.83
CA LYS A 72 10.50 11.13 9.94
C LYS A 72 10.02 11.07 8.49
N SER A 73 9.41 9.96 8.06
CA SER A 73 9.11 9.71 6.65
C SER A 73 8.10 10.70 6.07
N GLY A 74 7.10 11.10 6.85
CA GLY A 74 5.98 11.92 6.39
C GLY A 74 5.03 11.19 5.43
N ILE A 75 5.27 9.91 5.13
CA ILE A 75 4.37 9.06 4.33
C ILE A 75 3.06 8.87 5.11
N THR A 76 1.93 9.01 4.41
CA THR A 76 0.62 8.85 5.04
C THR A 76 0.26 7.38 5.24
N ALA A 77 0.51 6.54 4.25
CA ALA A 77 0.24 5.12 4.34
C ALA A 77 1.19 4.30 3.47
N ILE A 78 1.35 3.04 3.82
CA ILE A 78 2.06 2.03 3.02
C ILE A 78 1.16 0.82 2.77
N ASN A 79 1.29 0.19 1.62
CA ASN A 79 0.82 -1.16 1.40
C ASN A 79 1.88 -2.11 1.97
N ALA A 80 1.60 -2.70 3.12
CA ALA A 80 2.49 -3.66 3.77
C ALA A 80 2.10 -5.08 3.36
N THR A 81 3.05 -5.81 2.77
CA THR A 81 2.86 -7.22 2.43
C THR A 81 2.69 -8.06 3.68
N VAL A 82 1.59 -8.79 3.74
CA VAL A 82 1.32 -9.77 4.80
C VAL A 82 1.15 -11.18 4.25
N SER A 83 1.19 -11.35 2.91
CA SER A 83 1.13 -12.66 2.28
C SER A 83 2.33 -13.55 2.65
N ALA A 84 2.07 -14.82 2.75
CA ALA A 84 3.03 -15.91 2.84
C ALA A 84 2.46 -17.11 2.05
N ASP A 85 3.24 -18.16 1.90
CA ASP A 85 2.86 -19.36 1.14
C ASP A 85 1.73 -20.18 1.77
N LYS A 86 1.39 -19.92 3.04
CA LYS A 86 0.35 -20.63 3.81
C LYS A 86 -0.53 -19.67 4.62
N VAL A 87 -1.70 -20.18 5.05
CA VAL A 87 -2.67 -19.42 5.85
C VAL A 87 -2.07 -19.00 7.19
N GLU A 88 -1.46 -19.92 7.93
CA GLU A 88 -0.98 -19.66 9.29
C GLU A 88 0.08 -18.56 9.35
N PRO A 89 1.16 -18.57 8.54
CA PRO A 89 2.12 -17.47 8.54
C PRO A 89 1.52 -16.18 8.01
N THR A 90 0.57 -16.22 7.08
CA THR A 90 -0.16 -15.02 6.62
C THR A 90 -0.96 -14.39 7.76
N VAL A 91 -1.69 -15.18 8.54
CA VAL A 91 -2.44 -14.71 9.72
C VAL A 91 -1.48 -14.17 10.79
N ALA A 92 -0.33 -14.81 11.00
CA ALA A 92 0.69 -14.33 11.93
C ALA A 92 1.24 -12.95 11.51
N ASN A 93 1.44 -12.71 10.21
CA ASN A 93 1.86 -11.41 9.67
C ASN A 93 0.80 -10.32 9.88
N ILE A 94 -0.48 -10.65 9.68
CA ILE A 94 -1.59 -9.75 9.97
C ILE A 94 -1.64 -9.42 11.46
N ALA A 95 -1.48 -10.43 12.32
CA ALA A 95 -1.46 -10.25 13.77
C ALA A 95 -0.28 -9.39 14.24
N LEU A 96 0.89 -9.53 13.61
CA LEU A 96 2.06 -8.68 13.88
C LEU A 96 1.72 -7.20 13.66
N TRP A 97 1.22 -6.83 12.49
CA TRP A 97 0.91 -5.42 12.19
C TRP A 97 -0.21 -4.86 13.06
N THR A 98 -1.25 -5.64 13.33
CA THR A 98 -2.32 -5.24 14.25
C THR A 98 -1.80 -5.05 15.68
N GLY A 99 -0.90 -5.91 16.11
CA GLY A 99 -0.23 -5.80 17.41
C GLY A 99 0.67 -4.57 17.51
N GLU A 100 1.47 -4.30 16.48
CA GLU A 100 2.34 -3.10 16.45
C GLU A 100 1.52 -1.80 16.41
N ALA A 101 0.42 -1.76 15.65
CA ALA A 101 -0.47 -0.60 15.65
C ALA A 101 -1.14 -0.38 17.02
N ALA A 102 -1.53 -1.45 17.70
CA ALA A 102 -2.06 -1.37 19.07
C ALA A 102 -1.00 -0.95 20.10
N ARG A 103 0.27 -1.36 19.91
CA ARG A 103 1.39 -1.01 20.78
C ARG A 103 1.82 0.45 20.62
N TYR A 104 1.76 0.98 19.41
CA TYR A 104 2.21 2.33 19.07
C TYR A 104 1.08 3.17 18.42
N PRO A 105 -0.03 3.40 19.12
CA PRO A 105 -1.24 4.02 18.54
C PRO A 105 -1.06 5.50 18.17
N THR A 106 0.00 6.15 18.59
CA THR A 106 0.36 7.51 18.16
C THR A 106 1.25 7.53 16.91
N LEU A 107 1.79 6.38 16.52
CA LEU A 107 2.73 6.26 15.39
C LEU A 107 2.11 5.49 14.21
N LEU A 108 1.27 4.51 14.49
CA LEU A 108 0.70 3.58 13.50
C LEU A 108 -0.82 3.52 13.59
N SER A 109 -1.46 3.28 12.46
CA SER A 109 -2.88 2.91 12.39
C SER A 109 -3.13 1.89 11.29
N ILE A 110 -4.08 0.97 11.49
CA ILE A 110 -4.51 0.05 10.42
C ILE A 110 -5.56 0.76 9.56
N ILE A 111 -5.31 0.81 8.26
CA ILE A 111 -6.26 1.35 7.29
C ILE A 111 -7.26 0.25 6.92
N ARG A 112 -8.54 0.51 7.16
CA ARG A 112 -9.64 -0.40 6.82
C ARG A 112 -10.61 0.18 5.80
N ARG A 113 -10.61 1.49 5.63
CA ARG A 113 -11.45 2.24 4.70
C ARG A 113 -10.81 3.58 4.34
N HIS A 114 -11.33 4.21 3.31
CA HIS A 114 -10.81 5.46 2.75
C HIS A 114 -10.60 6.55 3.83
N ASP A 115 -11.58 6.76 4.71
CA ASP A 115 -11.51 7.83 5.72
C ASP A 115 -10.37 7.63 6.74
N ASP A 116 -9.87 6.40 6.90
CA ASP A 116 -8.74 6.13 7.78
C ASP A 116 -7.46 6.81 7.29
N LEU A 117 -7.31 7.01 5.97
CA LEU A 117 -6.17 7.73 5.39
C LEU A 117 -6.12 9.18 5.86
N ALA A 118 -7.27 9.87 5.82
CA ALA A 118 -7.37 11.26 6.29
C ALA A 118 -7.09 11.35 7.80
N ARG A 119 -7.59 10.38 8.59
CA ARG A 119 -7.34 10.31 10.03
C ARG A 119 -5.86 10.06 10.34
N ALA A 120 -5.23 9.09 9.65
CA ALA A 120 -3.81 8.82 9.80
C ALA A 120 -2.98 10.07 9.47
N LYS A 121 -3.29 10.76 8.37
CA LYS A 121 -2.62 12.01 8.00
C LYS A 121 -2.76 13.09 9.06
N ALA A 122 -3.98 13.33 9.53
CA ALA A 122 -4.26 14.33 10.56
C ALA A 122 -3.59 14.01 11.90
N GLY A 123 -3.50 12.71 12.25
CA GLY A 123 -2.83 12.23 13.46
C GLY A 123 -1.31 12.11 13.38
N GLY A 124 -0.71 12.38 12.21
CA GLY A 124 0.73 12.18 12.00
C GLY A 124 1.17 10.71 12.09
N GLN A 125 0.24 9.78 11.87
CA GLN A 125 0.48 8.34 11.91
C GLN A 125 0.86 7.81 10.53
N LEU A 126 1.62 6.71 10.49
CA LEU A 126 1.76 5.88 9.31
C LEU A 126 0.58 4.89 9.26
N GLY A 127 -0.25 5.01 8.23
CA GLY A 127 -1.32 4.06 7.94
C GLY A 127 -0.77 2.76 7.34
N ILE A 128 -1.17 1.62 7.87
CA ILE A 128 -0.81 0.30 7.34
C ILE A 128 -2.00 -0.26 6.58
N ILE A 129 -1.86 -0.37 5.27
CA ILE A 129 -2.78 -1.08 4.39
C ILE A 129 -2.26 -2.51 4.31
N LEU A 130 -3.04 -3.48 4.77
CA LEU A 130 -2.66 -4.90 4.69
C LEU A 130 -2.89 -5.39 3.26
N GLY A 131 -1.83 -5.89 2.62
CA GLY A 131 -1.88 -6.34 1.24
C GLY A 131 -1.19 -7.67 1.00
N PHE A 132 -1.54 -8.31 -0.11
CA PHE A 132 -0.92 -9.52 -0.61
C PHE A 132 -0.13 -9.23 -1.87
N GLN A 133 1.09 -9.77 -1.98
CA GLN A 133 1.91 -9.74 -3.20
C GLN A 133 1.68 -10.95 -4.11
N ASP A 134 0.98 -11.95 -3.62
CA ASP A 134 0.60 -13.18 -4.32
C ASP A 134 -0.69 -13.75 -3.70
N THR A 135 -1.09 -14.93 -4.15
CA THR A 135 -2.32 -15.60 -3.71
C THR A 135 -2.09 -17.05 -3.28
N GLU A 136 -0.85 -17.44 -3.00
CA GLU A 136 -0.50 -18.83 -2.65
C GLU A 136 -1.25 -19.33 -1.42
N MET A 137 -1.46 -18.48 -0.39
CA MET A 137 -2.20 -18.79 0.82
C MET A 137 -3.69 -19.10 0.59
N LEU A 138 -4.23 -18.73 -0.56
CA LEU A 138 -5.60 -19.11 -0.90
C LEU A 138 -5.69 -20.59 -1.26
N GLU A 139 -4.60 -21.18 -1.75
CA GLU A 139 -4.56 -22.55 -2.26
C GLU A 139 -5.69 -22.77 -3.30
N ARG A 140 -6.63 -23.70 -3.05
CA ARG A 140 -7.80 -23.95 -3.91
C ARG A 140 -9.12 -23.51 -3.26
N ASP A 141 -9.05 -22.70 -2.20
CA ASP A 141 -10.21 -22.30 -1.40
C ASP A 141 -10.43 -20.78 -1.48
N LEU A 142 -11.28 -20.37 -2.41
CA LEU A 142 -11.63 -18.96 -2.58
C LEU A 142 -12.46 -18.37 -1.42
N SER A 143 -13.04 -19.20 -0.54
CA SER A 143 -13.73 -18.70 0.66
C SER A 143 -12.79 -17.97 1.62
N ARG A 144 -11.50 -18.26 1.53
CA ARG A 144 -10.44 -17.57 2.29
C ARG A 144 -10.32 -16.07 1.96
N LEU A 145 -10.76 -15.65 0.76
CA LEU A 145 -10.82 -14.22 0.41
C LEU A 145 -11.71 -13.45 1.39
N ASP A 146 -12.89 -14.00 1.72
CA ASP A 146 -13.79 -13.37 2.67
C ASP A 146 -13.21 -13.34 4.09
N MET A 147 -12.55 -14.42 4.50
CA MET A 147 -11.82 -14.48 5.76
C MET A 147 -10.74 -13.39 5.83
N PHE A 148 -9.86 -13.28 4.84
CA PHE A 148 -8.79 -12.28 4.81
C PHE A 148 -9.34 -10.86 4.72
N ARG A 149 -10.43 -10.65 3.96
CA ARG A 149 -11.11 -9.37 3.91
C ARG A 149 -11.61 -8.93 5.28
N ARG A 150 -12.18 -9.84 6.07
CA ARG A 150 -12.62 -9.59 7.45
C ARG A 150 -11.44 -9.32 8.39
N LEU A 151 -10.30 -9.97 8.17
CA LEU A 151 -9.05 -9.68 8.88
C LEU A 151 -8.44 -8.32 8.51
N GLY A 152 -8.93 -7.68 7.45
CA GLY A 152 -8.55 -6.31 7.07
C GLY A 152 -7.63 -6.20 5.86
N VAL A 153 -7.41 -7.29 5.12
CA VAL A 153 -6.68 -7.25 3.84
C VAL A 153 -7.51 -6.47 2.81
N LEU A 154 -6.88 -5.49 2.15
CA LEU A 154 -7.55 -4.59 1.20
C LEU A 154 -7.01 -4.69 -0.22
N ILE A 155 -5.76 -5.09 -0.38
CA ILE A 155 -5.06 -5.15 -1.66
C ILE A 155 -4.61 -6.59 -1.89
N ILE A 156 -4.83 -7.10 -3.10
CA ILE A 156 -4.38 -8.43 -3.50
C ILE A 156 -3.77 -8.32 -4.90
N GLN A 157 -2.47 -8.58 -5.00
CA GLN A 157 -1.79 -8.86 -6.24
C GLN A 157 -1.94 -10.37 -6.54
N LEU A 158 -2.28 -10.72 -7.77
CA LEU A 158 -2.63 -12.11 -8.11
C LEU A 158 -1.41 -13.03 -8.20
N THR A 159 -0.33 -12.52 -8.79
CA THR A 159 0.95 -13.22 -8.99
C THR A 159 2.11 -12.32 -8.64
N TYR A 160 3.25 -12.90 -8.25
CA TYR A 160 4.47 -12.14 -7.99
C TYR A 160 5.63 -12.69 -8.85
N ASN A 161 6.60 -13.40 -8.26
CA ASN A 161 7.79 -13.86 -8.97
C ASN A 161 7.67 -15.26 -9.57
N VAL A 162 6.63 -15.99 -9.21
CA VAL A 162 6.42 -17.37 -9.62
C VAL A 162 4.97 -17.57 -10.07
N ARG A 163 4.80 -18.53 -10.97
CA ARG A 163 3.48 -18.99 -11.36
C ARG A 163 2.72 -19.57 -10.18
N ASN A 164 1.45 -19.22 -10.05
CA ASN A 164 0.56 -19.79 -9.04
C ASN A 164 -0.75 -20.28 -9.68
N LEU A 165 -1.74 -20.65 -8.86
CA LEU A 165 -3.03 -21.19 -9.35
C LEU A 165 -3.91 -20.16 -10.06
N LEU A 166 -3.63 -18.87 -9.93
CA LEU A 166 -4.43 -17.78 -10.48
C LEU A 166 -3.80 -17.13 -11.73
N GLY A 167 -2.53 -17.37 -12.00
CA GLY A 167 -1.87 -16.80 -13.18
C GLY A 167 -0.39 -17.13 -13.28
N ASP A 168 0.18 -16.71 -14.40
CA ASP A 168 1.59 -16.82 -14.77
C ASP A 168 2.33 -15.49 -14.55
#